data_43fa759191dca4e7dc3cd0261f4c7cd4
#
_entry.id   43fa759191dca4e7dc3cd0261f4c7cd4
#
_cell.length_a   1.000
_cell.length_b   1.000
_cell.length_c   1.000
_cell.angle_alpha   90.00
_cell.angle_beta   90.00
_cell.angle_gamma   90.00
#
_symmetry.space_group_name_H-M   'P 1'
#
loop_
_entity.id
_entity.type
_entity.pdbx_description
1 polymer ?
#
loop_
_entity_poly.entity_id
_entity_poly.type
_entity_poly.pdbx_seq_one_letter_code
_entity_poly.pdbx_strand_id
1 'polypeptide(L)'
;SSRFGTPEDLKYLIDQAHGLNIAVLLDVVHSHAVKNEAEGLNDFDGSGGMYFLPGERGRHPDWDSCCFDYGRDEVIEFLLSNVRWWLEEFRFDGFRFDGVTSMLYFHRGHEPFGELGAYFGSSVDPDAVAYLQLASTLIQRVKPGAVAIAEDMSGMPGLCRPVDEGGIGFSHRLAMGIPDYWIKLLKERKDEEWSMGDMWYTLTNRRYGEPHVAYCESHDQALVGDKTLAFRLMDEEMYWKMAVDQQSLIVDRGMALHKMIRLVTLAAGGEGWLNFMGNEFGHPEWIDFPREGNGWSYSHCRRQWSLVDNPGLRFKFLNAFDHAMVQLALEARLLNNPPPFPLNIDEENQIMAFHRGGLVFVFNWSGDRAIMDYTLPAPQKGEWKVVLDTDNARFGGFGRQDGAVHHFTDEESRLSLYLLPRTALVLKRVGSAVMARPAEPDA
;
A
#
# COMPACT_ATOMS: atom_id res chain seq x y z
N SER A 1 4.08 -15.18 -19.07
CA SER A 1 3.06 -15.84 -19.89
C SER A 1 3.35 -15.59 -21.35
N SER A 2 3.38 -16.66 -22.16
CA SER A 2 3.66 -16.63 -23.61
C SER A 2 2.67 -15.76 -24.42
N ARG A 3 1.57 -15.34 -23.81
CA ARG A 3 0.59 -14.42 -24.43
C ARG A 3 1.09 -12.98 -24.50
N PHE A 4 2.05 -12.59 -23.67
CA PHE A 4 2.50 -11.21 -23.52
C PHE A 4 3.94 -10.96 -23.97
N GLY A 5 4.64 -12.00 -24.43
CA GLY A 5 5.99 -11.91 -24.90
C GLY A 5 6.81 -13.17 -24.64
N THR A 6 8.06 -13.13 -25.04
CA THR A 6 9.05 -14.19 -24.83
C THR A 6 9.74 -14.02 -23.46
N PRO A 7 10.45 -15.03 -22.97
CA PRO A 7 11.33 -14.88 -21.79
C PRO A 7 12.35 -13.75 -21.95
N GLU A 8 12.86 -13.55 -23.14
CA GLU A 8 13.81 -12.50 -23.47
C GLU A 8 13.18 -11.11 -23.37
N ASP A 9 11.90 -10.96 -23.75
CA ASP A 9 11.17 -9.68 -23.58
C ASP A 9 11.01 -9.34 -22.11
N LEU A 10 10.75 -10.34 -21.24
CA LEU A 10 10.67 -10.11 -19.80
C LEU A 10 12.03 -9.74 -19.20
N LYS A 11 13.11 -10.43 -19.61
CA LYS A 11 14.46 -10.07 -19.19
C LYS A 11 14.83 -8.65 -19.63
N TYR A 12 14.47 -8.28 -20.87
CA TYR A 12 14.67 -6.93 -21.38
C TYR A 12 13.90 -5.88 -20.56
N LEU A 13 12.63 -6.15 -20.20
CA LEU A 13 11.85 -5.27 -19.33
C LEU A 13 12.56 -5.03 -18.00
N ILE A 14 13.06 -6.09 -17.36
CA ILE A 14 13.76 -6.01 -16.07
C ILE A 14 15.07 -5.21 -16.23
N ASP A 15 15.83 -5.49 -17.28
CA ASP A 15 17.07 -4.77 -17.57
C ASP A 15 16.83 -3.26 -17.77
N GLN A 16 15.78 -2.89 -18.52
CA GLN A 16 15.41 -1.48 -18.69
C GLN A 16 14.98 -0.82 -17.37
N ALA A 17 14.22 -1.52 -16.52
CA ALA A 17 13.85 -1.04 -15.21
C ALA A 17 15.09 -0.79 -14.33
N HIS A 18 16.03 -1.73 -14.31
CA HIS A 18 17.30 -1.60 -13.59
C HIS A 18 18.14 -0.41 -14.12
N GLY A 19 18.15 -0.18 -15.44
CA GLY A 19 18.78 0.99 -16.05
C GLY A 19 18.21 2.32 -15.55
N LEU A 20 16.97 2.31 -15.08
CA LEU A 20 16.30 3.46 -14.45
C LEU A 20 16.38 3.46 -12.91
N ASN A 21 17.15 2.55 -12.30
CA ASN A 21 17.22 2.31 -10.86
C ASN A 21 15.85 1.92 -10.25
N ILE A 22 15.05 1.17 -10.98
CA ILE A 22 13.76 0.64 -10.53
C ILE A 22 13.95 -0.86 -10.27
N ALA A 23 13.73 -1.28 -9.02
CA ALA A 23 13.68 -2.69 -8.65
C ALA A 23 12.38 -3.33 -9.18
N VAL A 24 12.46 -4.60 -9.59
CA VAL A 24 11.33 -5.35 -10.12
C VAL A 24 11.01 -6.52 -9.20
N LEU A 25 9.81 -6.52 -8.62
CA LEU A 25 9.31 -7.62 -7.78
C LEU A 25 8.33 -8.48 -8.57
N LEU A 26 8.31 -9.77 -8.29
CA LEU A 26 7.37 -10.70 -8.90
C LEU A 26 6.31 -11.12 -7.87
N ASP A 27 5.05 -11.08 -8.27
CA ASP A 27 3.97 -11.76 -7.52
C ASP A 27 4.06 -13.26 -7.74
N VAL A 28 4.26 -14.02 -6.67
CA VAL A 28 4.26 -15.48 -6.71
C VAL A 28 3.04 -16.02 -5.98
N VAL A 29 2.29 -16.86 -6.69
CA VAL A 29 1.10 -17.54 -6.15
C VAL A 29 1.52 -18.96 -5.74
N HIS A 30 2.13 -19.08 -4.57
CA HIS A 30 2.52 -20.36 -3.98
C HIS A 30 1.52 -20.86 -2.93
N SER A 31 0.44 -20.11 -2.71
CA SER A 31 -0.69 -20.49 -1.85
C SER A 31 -1.61 -21.52 -2.51
N HIS A 32 -1.80 -21.39 -3.82
CA HIS A 32 -2.69 -22.28 -4.59
C HIS A 32 -2.37 -22.23 -6.09
N ALA A 33 -2.96 -23.13 -6.87
CA ALA A 33 -2.89 -23.11 -8.32
C ALA A 33 -4.26 -23.38 -8.94
N VAL A 34 -4.44 -22.93 -10.17
CA VAL A 34 -5.66 -23.22 -10.93
C VAL A 34 -5.84 -24.72 -11.11
N LYS A 35 -7.10 -25.19 -11.12
CA LYS A 35 -7.45 -26.60 -11.32
C LYS A 35 -7.44 -27.05 -12.79
N ASN A 36 -6.74 -26.33 -13.65
CA ASN A 36 -6.62 -26.63 -15.07
C ASN A 36 -5.70 -27.84 -15.27
N GLU A 37 -6.21 -28.90 -15.94
CA GLU A 37 -5.47 -30.11 -16.23
C GLU A 37 -4.71 -30.03 -17.57
N ALA A 38 -5.21 -29.25 -18.53
CA ALA A 38 -4.64 -29.19 -19.88
C ALA A 38 -3.37 -28.35 -19.97
N GLU A 39 -3.30 -27.26 -19.20
CA GLU A 39 -2.19 -26.27 -19.24
C GLU A 39 -1.64 -25.95 -17.85
N GLY A 40 -2.15 -26.62 -16.79
CA GLY A 40 -1.81 -26.37 -15.38
C GLY A 40 -1.06 -27.53 -14.74
N LEU A 41 -0.94 -27.46 -13.41
CA LEU A 41 -0.29 -28.48 -12.59
C LEU A 41 -1.27 -29.56 -12.10
N ASN A 42 -2.57 -29.32 -12.23
CA ASN A 42 -3.57 -30.27 -11.76
C ASN A 42 -3.53 -31.53 -12.63
N ASP A 43 -3.45 -32.69 -11.98
CA ASP A 43 -3.28 -34.00 -12.61
C ASP A 43 -2.10 -34.09 -13.62
N PHE A 44 -1.02 -33.36 -13.38
CA PHE A 44 0.12 -33.19 -14.28
C PHE A 44 0.76 -34.54 -14.68
N ASP A 45 0.82 -35.51 -13.76
CA ASP A 45 1.39 -36.85 -13.97
C ASP A 45 0.33 -37.96 -14.15
N GLY A 46 -0.96 -37.60 -14.17
CA GLY A 46 -2.07 -38.53 -14.25
C GLY A 46 -2.39 -39.26 -12.95
N SER A 47 -1.73 -38.90 -11.83
CA SER A 47 -1.97 -39.52 -10.51
C SER A 47 -3.07 -38.85 -9.71
N GLY A 48 -3.49 -37.64 -10.11
CA GLY A 48 -4.49 -36.82 -9.42
C GLY A 48 -3.99 -36.13 -8.16
N GLY A 49 -2.67 -36.13 -7.89
CA GLY A 49 -2.20 -35.62 -6.62
C GLY A 49 -0.69 -35.34 -6.50
N MET A 50 0.00 -35.05 -7.62
CA MET A 50 1.46 -34.82 -7.58
C MET A 50 1.85 -33.63 -6.71
N TYR A 51 1.19 -32.50 -6.89
CA TYR A 51 1.55 -31.24 -6.22
C TYR A 51 0.62 -30.85 -5.08
N PHE A 52 -0.58 -31.40 -5.03
CA PHE A 52 -1.66 -30.87 -4.21
C PHE A 52 -2.10 -31.83 -3.12
N LEU A 53 -2.61 -31.27 -2.02
CA LEU A 53 -3.22 -32.05 -0.94
C LEU A 53 -4.38 -32.89 -1.47
N PRO A 54 -4.58 -34.11 -0.95
CA PRO A 54 -5.70 -34.94 -1.34
C PRO A 54 -7.03 -34.48 -0.75
N GLY A 55 -8.13 -34.78 -1.46
CA GLY A 55 -9.48 -34.55 -0.98
C GLY A 55 -9.86 -33.09 -0.81
N GLU A 56 -10.70 -32.80 0.19
CA GLU A 56 -11.20 -31.43 0.43
C GLU A 56 -10.11 -30.46 0.89
N ARG A 57 -9.09 -30.93 1.60
CA ARG A 57 -7.96 -30.10 2.02
C ARG A 57 -7.16 -29.54 0.84
N GLY A 58 -7.18 -30.26 -0.29
CA GLY A 58 -6.53 -29.84 -1.52
C GLY A 58 -7.33 -28.83 -2.36
N ARG A 59 -8.50 -28.41 -1.88
CA ARG A 59 -9.35 -27.44 -2.57
C ARG A 59 -9.46 -26.15 -1.78
N HIS A 60 -9.29 -25.02 -2.47
CA HIS A 60 -9.57 -23.72 -1.88
C HIS A 60 -11.00 -23.32 -2.22
N PRO A 61 -11.92 -23.23 -1.22
CA PRO A 61 -13.33 -23.06 -1.49
C PRO A 61 -13.67 -21.70 -2.14
N ASP A 62 -12.97 -20.64 -1.70
CA ASP A 62 -13.26 -19.28 -2.17
C ASP A 62 -12.70 -18.99 -3.56
N TRP A 63 -11.60 -19.66 -3.94
CA TRP A 63 -10.90 -19.38 -5.21
C TRP A 63 -11.02 -20.49 -6.24
N ASP A 64 -11.80 -21.53 -5.94
CA ASP A 64 -12.01 -22.70 -6.82
C ASP A 64 -10.68 -23.24 -7.41
N SER A 65 -9.70 -23.45 -6.54
CA SER A 65 -8.30 -23.76 -6.89
C SER A 65 -7.75 -24.94 -6.07
N CYS A 66 -6.54 -25.39 -6.41
CA CYS A 66 -5.85 -26.50 -5.76
C CYS A 66 -4.78 -25.99 -4.80
N CYS A 67 -4.72 -26.53 -3.58
CA CYS A 67 -3.75 -26.14 -2.56
C CYS A 67 -2.55 -27.09 -2.54
N PHE A 68 -1.35 -26.51 -2.54
CA PHE A 68 -0.10 -27.26 -2.51
C PHE A 68 0.07 -28.12 -1.25
N ASP A 69 0.71 -29.27 -1.39
CA ASP A 69 1.09 -30.15 -0.30
C ASP A 69 2.52 -29.84 0.15
N TYR A 70 2.66 -28.90 1.07
CA TYR A 70 3.97 -28.49 1.59
C TYR A 70 4.64 -29.55 2.48
N GLY A 71 3.94 -30.65 2.80
CA GLY A 71 4.53 -31.80 3.51
C GLY A 71 5.33 -32.74 2.61
N ARG A 72 5.37 -32.49 1.29
CA ARG A 72 6.10 -33.32 0.31
C ARG A 72 7.38 -32.63 -0.13
N ASP A 73 8.50 -33.30 0.03
CA ASP A 73 9.82 -32.78 -0.35
C ASP A 73 9.89 -32.33 -1.81
N GLU A 74 9.28 -33.08 -2.73
CA GLU A 74 9.28 -32.77 -4.15
C GLU A 74 8.50 -31.48 -4.46
N VAL A 75 7.44 -31.19 -3.69
CA VAL A 75 6.66 -29.96 -3.84
C VAL A 75 7.45 -28.77 -3.30
N ILE A 76 8.08 -28.91 -2.13
CA ILE A 76 8.99 -27.88 -1.58
C ILE A 76 10.13 -27.60 -2.56
N GLU A 77 10.78 -28.65 -3.09
CA GLU A 77 11.87 -28.51 -4.06
C GLU A 77 11.40 -27.77 -5.32
N PHE A 78 10.22 -28.08 -5.85
CA PHE A 78 9.62 -27.41 -6.99
C PHE A 78 9.41 -25.92 -6.72
N LEU A 79 8.76 -25.57 -5.61
CA LEU A 79 8.46 -24.17 -5.24
C LEU A 79 9.72 -23.37 -4.94
N LEU A 80 10.70 -23.94 -4.23
CA LEU A 80 11.99 -23.28 -3.95
C LEU A 80 12.82 -23.12 -5.23
N SER A 81 12.82 -24.11 -6.13
CA SER A 81 13.48 -24.01 -7.43
C SER A 81 12.87 -22.89 -8.28
N ASN A 82 11.55 -22.70 -8.20
CA ASN A 82 10.87 -21.60 -8.87
C ASN A 82 11.33 -20.23 -8.34
N VAL A 83 11.38 -20.05 -7.02
CA VAL A 83 11.91 -18.82 -6.40
C VAL A 83 13.34 -18.54 -6.86
N ARG A 84 14.22 -19.55 -6.79
CA ARG A 84 15.62 -19.43 -7.19
C ARG A 84 15.76 -19.05 -8.67
N TRP A 85 14.99 -19.69 -9.55
CA TRP A 85 15.03 -19.48 -10.97
C TRP A 85 14.65 -18.04 -11.35
N TRP A 86 13.64 -17.45 -10.73
CA TRP A 86 13.25 -16.07 -10.95
C TRP A 86 14.35 -15.08 -10.51
N LEU A 87 15.04 -15.36 -9.41
CA LEU A 87 16.12 -14.50 -8.92
C LEU A 87 17.38 -14.61 -9.80
N GLU A 88 17.80 -15.82 -10.16
CA GLU A 88 19.05 -16.04 -10.89
C GLU A 88 18.91 -15.82 -12.37
N GLU A 89 17.88 -16.35 -13.01
CA GLU A 89 17.71 -16.32 -14.46
C GLU A 89 17.11 -14.99 -14.95
N PHE A 90 16.09 -14.47 -14.25
CA PHE A 90 15.41 -13.24 -14.62
C PHE A 90 15.88 -12.00 -13.84
N ARG A 91 16.61 -12.21 -12.74
CA ARG A 91 17.16 -11.15 -11.90
C ARG A 91 16.11 -10.26 -11.23
N PHE A 92 14.94 -10.81 -10.89
CA PHE A 92 14.01 -10.10 -10.03
C PHE A 92 14.66 -9.67 -8.71
N ASP A 93 14.18 -8.59 -8.11
CA ASP A 93 14.73 -7.99 -6.89
C ASP A 93 13.99 -8.46 -5.64
N GLY A 94 13.03 -9.34 -5.80
CA GLY A 94 12.25 -9.93 -4.73
C GLY A 94 10.86 -10.34 -5.17
N PHE A 95 10.02 -10.58 -4.17
CA PHE A 95 8.69 -11.16 -4.38
C PHE A 95 7.63 -10.52 -3.50
N ARG A 96 6.38 -10.53 -3.98
CA ARG A 96 5.20 -10.51 -3.13
C ARG A 96 4.60 -11.91 -3.15
N PHE A 97 4.38 -12.51 -1.98
CA PHE A 97 3.72 -13.80 -1.82
C PHE A 97 2.23 -13.58 -1.64
N ASP A 98 1.45 -14.11 -2.57
CA ASP A 98 0.01 -14.04 -2.60
C ASP A 98 -0.63 -15.02 -1.61
N GLY A 99 -1.68 -14.59 -0.91
CA GLY A 99 -2.53 -15.45 -0.09
C GLY A 99 -1.83 -16.15 1.07
N VAL A 100 -0.85 -15.52 1.73
CA VAL A 100 -0.05 -16.13 2.80
C VAL A 100 -0.93 -16.62 3.97
N THR A 101 -1.99 -15.89 4.34
CA THR A 101 -2.95 -16.35 5.36
C THR A 101 -3.53 -17.72 5.03
N SER A 102 -3.87 -17.96 3.77
CA SER A 102 -4.45 -19.24 3.35
C SER A 102 -3.44 -20.39 3.34
N MET A 103 -2.13 -20.08 3.31
CA MET A 103 -1.06 -21.04 3.50
C MET A 103 -0.90 -21.41 4.96
N LEU A 104 -0.82 -20.40 5.82
CA LEU A 104 -0.50 -20.53 7.25
C LEU A 104 -1.55 -21.30 8.06
N TYR A 105 -2.82 -21.26 7.63
CA TYR A 105 -3.92 -21.79 8.44
C TYR A 105 -4.82 -22.75 7.67
N PHE A 106 -5.13 -23.89 8.30
CA PHE A 106 -6.04 -24.89 7.72
C PHE A 106 -7.45 -24.35 7.47
N HIS A 107 -7.91 -23.38 8.27
CA HIS A 107 -9.18 -22.67 8.08
C HIS A 107 -9.07 -21.51 7.07
N ARG A 108 -7.89 -21.31 6.45
CA ARG A 108 -7.64 -20.33 5.36
C ARG A 108 -8.05 -18.87 5.66
N GLY A 109 -8.09 -18.48 6.93
CA GLY A 109 -8.51 -17.15 7.37
C GLY A 109 -9.99 -17.02 7.71
N HIS A 110 -10.80 -18.09 7.62
CA HIS A 110 -12.24 -18.03 7.94
C HIS A 110 -12.54 -17.93 9.45
N GLU A 111 -11.59 -18.29 10.31
CA GLU A 111 -11.73 -18.13 11.75
C GLU A 111 -11.09 -16.81 12.23
N PRO A 112 -11.68 -16.17 13.24
CA PRO A 112 -11.17 -14.91 13.76
C PRO A 112 -9.86 -15.09 14.54
N PHE A 113 -8.96 -14.12 14.42
CA PHE A 113 -7.68 -14.05 15.13
C PHE A 113 -7.79 -13.16 16.38
N GLY A 114 -8.62 -13.55 17.34
CA GLY A 114 -8.87 -12.76 18.54
C GLY A 114 -7.86 -12.94 19.67
N GLU A 115 -7.22 -14.10 19.76
CA GLU A 115 -6.32 -14.47 20.85
C GLU A 115 -4.97 -15.00 20.31
N LEU A 116 -3.93 -14.92 21.15
CA LEU A 116 -2.58 -15.37 20.76
C LEU A 116 -2.57 -16.84 20.32
N GLY A 117 -3.37 -17.68 20.94
CA GLY A 117 -3.51 -19.11 20.58
C GLY A 117 -4.03 -19.35 19.17
N ALA A 118 -4.80 -18.43 18.61
CA ALA A 118 -5.28 -18.54 17.23
C ALA A 118 -4.16 -18.46 16.21
N TYR A 119 -3.05 -17.79 16.54
CA TYR A 119 -1.89 -17.66 15.65
C TYR A 119 -0.93 -18.85 15.68
N PHE A 120 -0.92 -19.64 16.76
CA PHE A 120 0.08 -20.69 16.99
C PHE A 120 -0.52 -22.03 17.42
N GLY A 121 -1.84 -22.15 17.34
CA GLY A 121 -2.58 -23.36 17.73
C GLY A 121 -2.60 -24.45 16.66
N SER A 122 -3.49 -25.42 16.83
CA SER A 122 -3.65 -26.58 15.94
C SER A 122 -4.20 -26.24 14.55
N SER A 123 -4.65 -25.01 14.34
CA SER A 123 -5.08 -24.53 13.02
C SER A 123 -3.95 -24.11 12.11
N VAL A 124 -2.72 -23.95 12.64
CA VAL A 124 -1.54 -23.59 11.84
C VAL A 124 -1.05 -24.81 11.06
N ASP A 125 -0.70 -24.60 9.81
CA ASP A 125 -0.04 -25.59 8.96
C ASP A 125 1.49 -25.48 9.16
N PRO A 126 2.13 -26.42 9.91
CA PRO A 126 3.56 -26.36 10.18
C PRO A 126 4.41 -26.56 8.92
N ASP A 127 3.91 -27.29 7.94
CA ASP A 127 4.64 -27.56 6.69
C ASP A 127 4.68 -26.28 5.82
N ALA A 128 3.59 -25.54 5.78
CA ALA A 128 3.55 -24.24 5.11
C ALA A 128 4.46 -23.21 5.81
N VAL A 129 4.48 -23.19 7.14
CA VAL A 129 5.42 -22.35 7.91
C VAL A 129 6.87 -22.68 7.56
N ALA A 130 7.24 -23.97 7.57
CA ALA A 130 8.57 -24.44 7.22
C ALA A 130 8.95 -24.05 5.77
N TYR A 131 8.03 -24.24 4.84
CA TYR A 131 8.23 -23.81 3.45
C TYR A 131 8.51 -22.31 3.35
N LEU A 132 7.70 -21.46 3.98
CA LEU A 132 7.89 -20.00 3.94
C LEU A 132 9.19 -19.54 4.57
N GLN A 133 9.62 -20.19 5.67
CA GLN A 133 10.94 -19.95 6.29
C GLN A 133 12.10 -20.35 5.35
N LEU A 134 11.96 -21.49 4.67
CA LEU A 134 12.93 -21.93 3.66
C LEU A 134 13.00 -20.96 2.48
N ALA A 135 11.85 -20.53 1.97
CA ALA A 135 11.77 -19.57 0.87
C ALA A 135 12.41 -18.23 1.24
N SER A 136 12.06 -17.66 2.40
CA SER A 136 12.64 -16.40 2.90
C SER A 136 14.15 -16.52 3.07
N THR A 137 14.63 -17.64 3.63
CA THR A 137 16.07 -17.91 3.79
C THR A 137 16.78 -18.04 2.45
N LEU A 138 16.17 -18.76 1.49
CA LEU A 138 16.73 -18.95 0.14
C LEU A 138 16.86 -17.61 -0.58
N ILE A 139 15.80 -16.77 -0.53
CA ILE A 139 15.80 -15.45 -1.15
C ILE A 139 17.00 -14.62 -0.67
N GLN A 140 17.20 -14.54 0.64
CA GLN A 140 18.30 -13.76 1.22
C GLN A 140 19.68 -14.37 0.93
N ARG A 141 19.79 -15.69 0.78
CA ARG A 141 21.06 -16.35 0.42
C ARG A 141 21.42 -16.18 -1.05
N VAL A 142 20.43 -16.25 -1.94
CA VAL A 142 20.64 -16.09 -3.39
C VAL A 142 20.89 -14.63 -3.75
N LYS A 143 20.10 -13.73 -3.16
CA LYS A 143 20.17 -12.29 -3.44
C LYS A 143 20.06 -11.50 -2.12
N PRO A 144 21.18 -11.23 -1.43
CA PRO A 144 21.16 -10.44 -0.22
C PRO A 144 20.50 -9.07 -0.44
N GLY A 145 19.57 -8.71 0.44
CA GLY A 145 18.79 -7.47 0.33
C GLY A 145 17.57 -7.55 -0.61
N ALA A 146 17.28 -8.70 -1.19
CA ALA A 146 16.02 -8.90 -1.93
C ALA A 146 14.81 -8.74 -1.01
N VAL A 147 13.76 -8.16 -1.54
CA VAL A 147 12.53 -7.87 -0.80
C VAL A 147 11.57 -9.07 -0.87
N ALA A 148 11.04 -9.49 0.27
CA ALA A 148 9.99 -10.51 0.37
C ALA A 148 8.80 -9.90 1.13
N ILE A 149 7.68 -9.71 0.43
CA ILE A 149 6.46 -9.09 0.98
C ILE A 149 5.39 -10.17 1.13
N ALA A 150 4.80 -10.28 2.31
CA ALA A 150 3.68 -11.18 2.54
C ALA A 150 2.34 -10.45 2.36
N GLU A 151 1.45 -11.02 1.57
CA GLU A 151 0.04 -10.68 1.65
C GLU A 151 -0.60 -11.52 2.76
N ASP A 152 -0.76 -10.91 3.92
CA ASP A 152 -1.31 -11.57 5.10
C ASP A 152 -2.32 -10.69 5.83
N MET A 153 -3.54 -11.17 5.94
CA MET A 153 -4.64 -10.52 6.66
C MET A 153 -4.77 -10.99 8.12
N SER A 154 -4.10 -12.07 8.50
CA SER A 154 -4.21 -12.62 9.86
C SER A 154 -3.58 -11.73 10.93
N GLY A 155 -2.54 -10.99 10.57
CA GLY A 155 -1.72 -10.25 11.52
C GLY A 155 -0.83 -11.15 12.38
N MET A 156 -0.40 -12.32 11.87
CA MET A 156 0.45 -13.27 12.58
C MET A 156 1.70 -12.58 13.16
N PRO A 157 1.95 -12.69 14.47
CA PRO A 157 3.17 -12.17 15.08
C PRO A 157 4.39 -12.94 14.59
N GLY A 158 5.49 -12.22 14.30
CA GLY A 158 6.73 -12.83 13.85
C GLY A 158 6.81 -13.07 12.35
N LEU A 159 5.78 -12.74 11.58
CA LEU A 159 5.80 -12.92 10.12
C LEU A 159 7.01 -12.22 9.47
N CYS A 160 7.30 -10.99 9.90
CA CYS A 160 8.42 -10.19 9.41
C CYS A 160 9.64 -10.17 10.36
N ARG A 161 9.74 -11.15 11.27
CA ARG A 161 10.95 -11.32 12.08
C ARG A 161 11.90 -12.33 11.45
N PRO A 162 13.21 -12.19 11.66
CA PRO A 162 14.20 -13.16 11.18
C PRO A 162 13.90 -14.60 11.61
N VAL A 163 14.27 -15.56 10.77
CA VAL A 163 14.01 -17.00 11.03
C VAL A 163 14.77 -17.50 12.27
N ASP A 164 15.98 -17.00 12.51
CA ASP A 164 16.79 -17.31 13.69
C ASP A 164 16.23 -16.73 15.00
N GLU A 165 15.31 -15.76 14.90
CA GLU A 165 14.53 -15.25 16.04
C GLU A 165 13.19 -15.99 16.20
N GLY A 166 12.93 -17.02 15.42
CA GLY A 166 11.68 -17.78 15.41
C GLY A 166 10.59 -17.19 14.52
N GLY A 167 10.92 -16.20 13.68
CA GLY A 167 10.02 -15.62 12.70
C GLY A 167 9.94 -16.40 11.39
N ILE A 168 9.18 -15.89 10.44
CA ILE A 168 9.06 -16.47 9.07
C ILE A 168 10.07 -15.86 8.10
N GLY A 169 10.53 -14.64 8.34
CA GLY A 169 11.63 -14.04 7.59
C GLY A 169 11.20 -13.15 6.42
N PHE A 170 9.92 -12.78 6.31
CA PHE A 170 9.51 -11.76 5.35
C PHE A 170 10.12 -10.40 5.72
N SER A 171 10.46 -9.60 4.72
CA SER A 171 10.93 -8.24 4.96
C SER A 171 9.80 -7.27 5.30
N HIS A 172 8.62 -7.47 4.71
CA HIS A 172 7.43 -6.64 4.90
C HIS A 172 6.15 -7.47 4.80
N ARG A 173 5.05 -6.93 5.33
CA ARG A 173 3.70 -7.38 5.03
C ARG A 173 2.85 -6.26 4.45
N LEU A 174 1.82 -6.59 3.68
CA LEU A 174 0.83 -5.62 3.23
C LEU A 174 -0.07 -5.21 4.42
N ALA A 175 -0.32 -3.91 4.56
CA ALA A 175 -1.19 -3.37 5.59
C ALA A 175 -2.67 -3.46 5.17
N MET A 176 -3.19 -4.67 4.97
CA MET A 176 -4.50 -4.96 4.35
C MET A 176 -5.69 -4.32 5.07
N GLY A 177 -5.61 -4.11 6.38
CA GLY A 177 -6.67 -3.43 7.13
C GLY A 177 -6.84 -1.95 6.80
N ILE A 178 -5.84 -1.29 6.20
CA ILE A 178 -5.94 0.14 5.84
C ILE A 178 -6.89 0.39 4.67
N PRO A 179 -6.76 -0.27 3.50
CA PRO A 179 -7.70 -0.07 2.40
C PRO A 179 -9.12 -0.49 2.77
N ASP A 180 -9.30 -1.57 3.51
CA ASP A 180 -10.62 -2.00 3.98
C ASP A 180 -11.27 -0.95 4.90
N TYR A 181 -10.48 -0.31 5.77
CA TYR A 181 -10.94 0.80 6.58
C TYR A 181 -11.40 1.99 5.72
N TRP A 182 -10.60 2.40 4.73
CA TRP A 182 -10.96 3.51 3.85
C TRP A 182 -12.25 3.24 3.07
N ILE A 183 -12.39 2.04 2.50
CA ILE A 183 -13.59 1.65 1.77
C ILE A 183 -14.81 1.68 2.69
N LYS A 184 -14.71 1.06 3.86
CA LYS A 184 -15.79 1.02 4.84
C LYS A 184 -16.17 2.42 5.31
N LEU A 185 -15.19 3.26 5.62
CA LEU A 185 -15.40 4.63 6.06
C LEU A 185 -16.15 5.45 5.00
N LEU A 186 -15.68 5.41 3.76
CA LEU A 186 -16.29 6.14 2.64
C LEU A 186 -17.68 5.63 2.26
N LYS A 187 -17.96 4.36 2.53
CA LYS A 187 -19.22 3.72 2.20
C LYS A 187 -20.30 3.96 3.25
N GLU A 188 -19.92 3.97 4.52
CA GLU A 188 -20.83 3.92 5.65
C GLU A 188 -20.95 5.25 6.42
N ARG A 189 -20.01 6.18 6.26
CA ARG A 189 -19.92 7.41 7.07
C ARG A 189 -19.78 8.65 6.22
N LYS A 190 -20.42 9.72 6.66
CA LYS A 190 -20.16 11.07 6.14
C LYS A 190 -18.86 11.62 6.75
N ASP A 191 -18.25 12.60 6.10
CA ASP A 191 -16.97 13.20 6.54
C ASP A 191 -17.04 13.73 7.98
N GLU A 192 -18.20 14.31 8.35
CA GLU A 192 -18.45 14.90 9.65
C GLU A 192 -18.52 13.86 10.79
N GLU A 193 -18.66 12.57 10.43
CA GLU A 193 -18.75 11.45 11.36
C GLU A 193 -17.44 10.68 11.53
N TRP A 194 -16.35 11.13 10.85
CA TRP A 194 -15.08 10.44 10.91
C TRP A 194 -14.38 10.66 12.26
N SER A 195 -14.00 9.57 12.91
CA SER A 195 -13.22 9.60 14.14
C SER A 195 -11.73 9.70 13.85
N MET A 196 -11.09 10.68 14.43
CA MET A 196 -9.63 10.87 14.30
C MET A 196 -8.86 9.79 15.05
N GLY A 197 -9.39 9.35 16.19
CA GLY A 197 -8.80 8.27 16.98
C GLY A 197 -8.86 6.92 16.26
N ASP A 198 -10.01 6.55 15.68
CA ASP A 198 -10.14 5.32 14.90
C ASP A 198 -9.23 5.34 13.65
N MET A 199 -9.16 6.48 12.98
CA MET A 199 -8.28 6.67 11.83
C MET A 199 -6.80 6.53 12.23
N TRP A 200 -6.39 7.22 13.29
CA TRP A 200 -5.04 7.13 13.82
C TRP A 200 -4.69 5.69 14.24
N TYR A 201 -5.58 5.06 14.99
CA TYR A 201 -5.40 3.68 15.42
C TYR A 201 -5.23 2.74 14.24
N THR A 202 -6.10 2.80 13.24
CA THR A 202 -6.04 1.92 12.06
C THR A 202 -4.74 2.11 11.27
N LEU A 203 -4.32 3.35 11.07
CA LEU A 203 -3.09 3.66 10.34
C LEU A 203 -1.81 3.22 11.08
N THR A 204 -1.83 3.20 12.41
CA THR A 204 -0.64 2.97 13.22
C THR A 204 -0.63 1.65 13.99
N ASN A 205 -1.75 0.91 14.01
CA ASN A 205 -1.84 -0.38 14.68
C ASN A 205 -1.07 -1.46 13.92
N ARG A 206 0.09 -1.82 14.43
CA ARG A 206 0.98 -2.81 13.82
C ARG A 206 1.80 -3.57 14.84
N ARG A 207 2.35 -4.71 14.45
CA ARG A 207 3.26 -5.47 15.28
C ARG A 207 4.58 -4.73 15.42
N TYR A 208 5.13 -4.68 16.63
CA TYR A 208 6.40 -4.01 16.89
C TYR A 208 7.55 -4.67 16.13
N GLY A 209 8.32 -3.84 15.40
CA GLY A 209 9.47 -4.31 14.63
C GLY A 209 9.13 -5.14 13.39
N GLU A 210 7.87 -5.10 12.94
CA GLU A 210 7.42 -5.74 11.70
C GLU A 210 7.00 -4.68 10.68
N PRO A 211 7.79 -4.48 9.60
CA PRO A 211 7.51 -3.44 8.61
C PRO A 211 6.26 -3.72 7.80
N HIS A 212 5.49 -2.67 7.54
CA HIS A 212 4.29 -2.69 6.69
C HIS A 212 4.49 -1.93 5.39
N VAL A 213 3.87 -2.41 4.31
CA VAL A 213 3.62 -1.65 3.09
C VAL A 213 2.20 -1.11 3.16
N ALA A 214 2.09 0.21 3.35
CA ALA A 214 0.81 0.89 3.43
C ALA A 214 0.24 1.20 2.05
N TYR A 215 -1.08 1.22 1.92
CA TYR A 215 -1.78 1.60 0.70
C TYR A 215 -3.23 1.98 0.98
N CYS A 216 -3.81 2.78 0.09
CA CYS A 216 -5.22 3.17 0.20
C CYS A 216 -6.14 2.19 -0.52
N GLU A 217 -5.65 1.63 -1.60
CA GLU A 217 -6.34 0.67 -2.46
C GLU A 217 -5.32 -0.07 -3.33
N SER A 218 -5.64 -1.28 -3.72
CA SER A 218 -4.87 -2.11 -4.65
C SER A 218 -5.76 -2.59 -5.80
N HIS A 219 -5.28 -3.56 -6.56
CA HIS A 219 -6.10 -4.25 -7.56
C HIS A 219 -7.31 -4.97 -6.93
N ASP A 220 -7.20 -5.45 -5.68
CA ASP A 220 -8.30 -6.19 -5.02
C ASP A 220 -9.52 -5.31 -4.84
N GLN A 221 -9.35 -4.10 -4.31
CA GLN A 221 -10.46 -3.17 -4.12
C GLN A 221 -10.99 -2.65 -5.45
N ALA A 222 -10.10 -2.38 -6.41
CA ALA A 222 -10.47 -1.81 -7.70
C ALA A 222 -11.09 -2.82 -8.67
N LEU A 223 -10.77 -4.13 -8.55
CA LEU A 223 -11.15 -5.15 -9.51
C LEU A 223 -12.14 -6.18 -8.99
N VAL A 224 -12.05 -6.57 -7.72
CA VAL A 224 -12.69 -7.79 -7.23
C VAL A 224 -14.06 -7.54 -6.61
N GLY A 225 -14.49 -6.34 -6.40
CA GLY A 225 -15.82 -6.20 -5.85
C GLY A 225 -16.23 -4.85 -5.36
N ASP A 226 -15.42 -3.85 -5.57
CA ASP A 226 -15.74 -2.50 -5.14
C ASP A 226 -15.34 -1.44 -6.17
N LYS A 227 -15.45 -0.17 -5.81
CA LYS A 227 -15.10 0.98 -6.62
C LYS A 227 -13.74 1.51 -6.16
N THR A 228 -12.99 2.15 -7.05
CA THR A 228 -11.79 2.90 -6.65
C THR A 228 -12.14 3.98 -5.63
N LEU A 229 -11.16 4.39 -4.83
CA LEU A 229 -11.31 5.47 -3.85
C LEU A 229 -11.85 6.75 -4.49
N ALA A 230 -11.26 7.12 -5.63
CA ALA A 230 -11.69 8.29 -6.39
C ALA A 230 -13.15 8.18 -6.83
N PHE A 231 -13.57 7.00 -7.30
CA PHE A 231 -14.95 6.78 -7.71
C PHE A 231 -15.93 6.81 -6.53
N ARG A 232 -15.54 6.30 -5.37
CA ARG A 232 -16.34 6.41 -4.14
C ARG A 232 -16.52 7.85 -3.67
N LEU A 233 -15.50 8.66 -3.87
CA LEU A 233 -15.53 10.07 -3.47
C LEU A 233 -16.34 10.97 -4.41
N MET A 234 -16.35 10.67 -5.71
CA MET A 234 -16.87 11.56 -6.76
C MET A 234 -17.99 10.95 -7.62
N ASP A 235 -18.12 9.61 -7.60
CA ASP A 235 -19.10 8.83 -8.35
C ASP A 235 -19.20 9.26 -9.83
N GLU A 236 -20.40 9.32 -10.42
CA GLU A 236 -20.64 9.67 -11.82
C GLU A 236 -20.16 11.08 -12.22
N GLU A 237 -19.99 11.99 -11.25
CA GLU A 237 -19.44 13.32 -11.49
C GLU A 237 -18.02 13.27 -12.13
N MET A 238 -17.27 12.20 -11.92
CA MET A 238 -15.96 12.00 -12.57
C MET A 238 -16.05 11.95 -14.10
N TYR A 239 -17.18 11.55 -14.67
CA TYR A 239 -17.36 11.48 -16.11
C TYR A 239 -17.74 12.83 -16.72
N TRP A 240 -18.43 13.69 -15.95
CA TRP A 240 -19.05 14.89 -16.47
C TRP A 240 -18.42 16.19 -15.98
N LYS A 241 -17.73 16.17 -14.83
CA LYS A 241 -17.28 17.37 -14.12
C LYS A 241 -15.78 17.45 -13.88
N MET A 242 -15.00 16.59 -14.53
CA MET A 242 -13.54 16.64 -14.43
C MET A 242 -12.86 17.60 -15.40
N ALA A 243 -13.61 18.33 -16.24
CA ALA A 243 -13.04 19.42 -17.02
C ALA A 243 -12.68 20.61 -16.11
N VAL A 244 -11.57 21.27 -16.41
CA VAL A 244 -11.01 22.36 -15.58
C VAL A 244 -11.97 23.56 -15.47
N ASP A 245 -12.78 23.80 -16.51
CA ASP A 245 -13.78 24.86 -16.57
C ASP A 245 -15.14 24.49 -15.97
N GLN A 246 -15.32 23.24 -15.53
CA GLN A 246 -16.54 22.79 -14.86
C GLN A 246 -16.43 22.95 -13.34
N GLN A 247 -17.53 23.39 -12.74
CA GLN A 247 -17.64 23.50 -11.28
C GLN A 247 -18.47 22.32 -10.72
N SER A 248 -17.97 21.69 -9.67
CA SER A 248 -18.68 20.66 -8.93
C SER A 248 -18.16 20.61 -7.50
N LEU A 249 -19.02 20.80 -6.52
CA LEU A 249 -18.70 20.65 -5.11
C LEU A 249 -18.32 19.19 -4.76
N ILE A 250 -18.91 18.23 -5.48
CA ILE A 250 -18.60 16.81 -5.30
C ILE A 250 -17.17 16.52 -5.74
N VAL A 251 -16.78 17.00 -6.92
CA VAL A 251 -15.42 16.82 -7.43
C VAL A 251 -14.41 17.57 -6.57
N ASP A 252 -14.70 18.80 -6.16
CA ASP A 252 -13.80 19.60 -5.31
C ASP A 252 -13.57 18.92 -3.95
N ARG A 253 -14.67 18.45 -3.30
CA ARG A 253 -14.59 17.63 -2.08
C ARG A 253 -13.81 16.33 -2.32
N GLY A 254 -14.15 15.62 -3.39
CA GLY A 254 -13.54 14.33 -3.70
C GLY A 254 -12.04 14.44 -3.94
N MET A 255 -11.59 15.43 -4.69
CA MET A 255 -10.17 15.70 -4.93
C MET A 255 -9.43 16.10 -3.64
N ALA A 256 -10.05 16.92 -2.78
CA ALA A 256 -9.46 17.29 -1.50
C ALA A 256 -9.22 16.06 -0.62
N LEU A 257 -10.24 15.25 -0.41
CA LEU A 257 -10.17 14.03 0.41
C LEU A 257 -9.24 12.97 -0.19
N HIS A 258 -9.26 12.78 -1.51
CA HIS A 258 -8.36 11.85 -2.19
C HIS A 258 -6.89 12.17 -1.89
N LYS A 259 -6.50 13.44 -1.99
CA LYS A 259 -5.14 13.90 -1.64
C LYS A 259 -4.81 13.66 -0.16
N MET A 260 -5.73 13.99 0.74
CA MET A 260 -5.52 13.84 2.18
C MET A 260 -5.41 12.37 2.61
N ILE A 261 -6.27 11.50 2.09
CA ILE A 261 -6.26 10.06 2.36
C ILE A 261 -4.93 9.45 1.92
N ARG A 262 -4.47 9.77 0.72
CA ARG A 262 -3.18 9.26 0.21
C ARG A 262 -2.01 9.77 1.05
N LEU A 263 -1.99 11.05 1.39
CA LEU A 263 -0.93 11.64 2.19
C LEU A 263 -0.84 11.05 3.60
N VAL A 264 -1.96 10.93 4.31
CA VAL A 264 -1.96 10.37 5.67
C VAL A 264 -1.57 8.90 5.67
N THR A 265 -2.04 8.14 4.68
CA THR A 265 -1.71 6.71 4.57
C THR A 265 -0.22 6.49 4.29
N LEU A 266 0.36 7.24 3.34
CA LEU A 266 1.80 7.19 3.09
C LEU A 266 2.60 7.61 4.31
N ALA A 267 2.19 8.69 4.98
CA ALA A 267 2.96 9.27 6.08
C ALA A 267 2.87 8.46 7.38
N ALA A 268 1.75 7.77 7.64
CA ALA A 268 1.52 7.09 8.93
C ALA A 268 1.49 5.56 8.83
N GLY A 269 1.13 4.99 7.67
CA GLY A 269 0.70 3.60 7.57
C GLY A 269 1.80 2.54 7.55
N GLY A 270 3.07 2.90 7.28
CA GLY A 270 4.10 1.85 7.19
C GLY A 270 5.49 2.33 6.78
N GLU A 271 6.33 1.37 6.43
CA GLU A 271 7.71 1.53 5.94
C GLU A 271 7.80 1.34 4.42
N GLY A 272 6.69 1.02 3.76
CA GLY A 272 6.52 0.97 2.31
C GLY A 272 5.25 1.67 1.89
N TRP A 273 5.17 2.04 0.61
CA TRP A 273 4.00 2.63 -0.03
C TRP A 273 3.67 1.89 -1.31
N LEU A 274 2.46 1.35 -1.40
CA LEU A 274 1.94 0.72 -2.62
C LEU A 274 0.96 1.66 -3.31
N ASN A 275 1.18 1.89 -4.59
CA ASN A 275 0.24 2.55 -5.48
C ASN A 275 -0.18 1.60 -6.59
N PHE A 276 -1.46 1.36 -6.75
CA PHE A 276 -1.97 0.66 -7.92
C PHE A 276 -2.06 1.64 -9.08
N MET A 277 -1.46 1.28 -10.22
CA MET A 277 -1.32 2.17 -11.38
C MET A 277 -2.63 2.85 -11.78
N GLY A 278 -2.59 4.17 -11.92
CA GLY A 278 -3.74 5.01 -12.25
C GLY A 278 -4.45 5.61 -11.03
N ASN A 279 -4.27 5.05 -9.83
CA ASN A 279 -4.90 5.59 -8.64
C ASN A 279 -4.25 6.92 -8.21
N GLU A 280 -2.98 7.14 -8.56
CA GLU A 280 -2.25 8.39 -8.33
C GLU A 280 -2.92 9.61 -8.98
N PHE A 281 -3.60 9.43 -10.10
CA PHE A 281 -4.35 10.50 -10.74
C PHE A 281 -5.87 10.34 -10.65
N GLY A 282 -6.35 9.36 -9.87
CA GLY A 282 -7.79 9.14 -9.68
C GLY A 282 -8.47 8.63 -10.94
N HIS A 283 -7.90 7.64 -11.63
CA HIS A 283 -8.49 7.04 -12.82
C HIS A 283 -9.96 6.65 -12.56
N PRO A 284 -10.92 7.12 -13.38
CA PRO A 284 -12.34 7.00 -13.08
C PRO A 284 -12.90 5.62 -13.33
N GLU A 285 -12.22 4.84 -14.13
CA GLU A 285 -12.74 3.59 -14.63
C GLU A 285 -12.32 2.41 -13.78
N TRP A 286 -13.24 1.52 -13.61
CA TRP A 286 -13.00 0.18 -13.14
C TRP A 286 -12.14 -0.58 -14.17
N ILE A 287 -11.17 -1.32 -13.69
CA ILE A 287 -10.46 -2.31 -14.48
C ILE A 287 -11.18 -3.65 -14.33
N ASP A 288 -11.56 -4.26 -15.46
CA ASP A 288 -12.17 -5.58 -15.49
C ASP A 288 -11.28 -6.56 -16.23
N PHE A 289 -11.14 -7.77 -15.69
CA PHE A 289 -10.40 -8.85 -16.35
C PHE A 289 -11.13 -9.32 -17.61
N PRO A 290 -10.38 -9.82 -18.63
CA PRO A 290 -10.99 -10.58 -19.72
C PRO A 290 -11.77 -11.77 -19.17
N ARG A 291 -13.07 -11.78 -19.37
CA ARG A 291 -14.00 -12.83 -18.93
C ARG A 291 -15.14 -13.00 -19.90
N GLU A 292 -15.92 -14.06 -19.77
CA GLU A 292 -17.05 -14.35 -20.66
C GLU A 292 -18.04 -13.16 -20.75
N GLY A 293 -18.39 -12.58 -19.62
CA GLY A 293 -19.34 -11.46 -19.53
C GLY A 293 -18.93 -10.18 -20.23
N ASN A 294 -17.64 -10.01 -20.59
CA ASN A 294 -17.15 -8.88 -21.38
C ASN A 294 -16.55 -9.31 -22.73
N GLY A 295 -16.86 -10.52 -23.19
CA GLY A 295 -16.37 -11.07 -24.45
C GLY A 295 -14.87 -11.27 -24.50
N TRP A 296 -14.25 -11.55 -23.36
CA TRP A 296 -12.79 -11.74 -23.20
C TRP A 296 -11.98 -10.51 -23.65
N SER A 297 -12.57 -9.31 -23.49
CA SER A 297 -11.97 -8.05 -23.95
C SER A 297 -10.85 -7.58 -23.02
N TYR A 298 -9.70 -7.23 -23.60
CA TYR A 298 -8.60 -6.56 -22.91
C TYR A 298 -8.78 -5.03 -22.83
N SER A 299 -9.78 -4.45 -23.48
CA SER A 299 -10.00 -3.00 -23.49
C SER A 299 -10.31 -2.44 -22.09
N HIS A 300 -10.95 -3.25 -21.24
CA HIS A 300 -11.27 -2.88 -19.85
C HIS A 300 -10.12 -3.11 -18.87
N CYS A 301 -9.02 -3.71 -19.31
CA CYS A 301 -7.81 -3.90 -18.48
C CYS A 301 -6.81 -2.74 -18.56
N ARG A 302 -7.13 -1.67 -19.27
CA ARG A 302 -6.20 -0.59 -19.56
C ARG A 302 -6.47 0.64 -18.71
N ARG A 303 -5.40 1.26 -18.24
CA ARG A 303 -5.45 2.63 -17.74
C ARG A 303 -5.43 3.62 -18.90
N GLN A 304 -6.25 4.66 -18.79
CA GLN A 304 -6.34 5.73 -19.80
C GLN A 304 -5.39 6.86 -19.40
N TRP A 305 -4.10 6.70 -19.69
CA TRP A 305 -3.06 7.70 -19.38
C TRP A 305 -3.33 9.05 -20.05
N SER A 306 -4.01 9.07 -21.17
CA SER A 306 -4.43 10.30 -21.85
C SER A 306 -5.30 11.22 -20.98
N LEU A 307 -5.94 10.71 -19.93
CA LEU A 307 -6.71 11.53 -18.99
C LEU A 307 -5.79 12.45 -18.17
N VAL A 308 -4.64 11.98 -17.75
CA VAL A 308 -3.67 12.78 -16.98
C VAL A 308 -2.90 13.73 -17.89
N ASP A 309 -2.66 13.33 -19.15
CA ASP A 309 -1.94 14.14 -20.14
C ASP A 309 -2.79 15.27 -20.73
N ASN A 310 -4.13 15.17 -20.60
CA ASN A 310 -5.03 16.20 -21.12
C ASN A 310 -5.04 17.44 -20.22
N PRO A 311 -4.52 18.61 -20.68
CA PRO A 311 -4.47 19.81 -19.86
C PRO A 311 -5.84 20.40 -19.52
N GLY A 312 -6.90 20.02 -20.24
CA GLY A 312 -8.28 20.43 -19.99
C GLY A 312 -8.97 19.64 -18.85
N LEU A 313 -8.32 18.60 -18.31
CA LEU A 313 -8.91 17.75 -17.27
C LEU A 313 -8.20 17.92 -15.92
N ARG A 314 -8.94 17.68 -14.84
CA ARG A 314 -8.47 17.84 -13.45
C ARG A 314 -7.58 16.68 -12.96
N PHE A 315 -7.53 15.54 -13.65
CA PHE A 315 -6.71 14.38 -13.29
C PHE A 315 -5.23 14.75 -13.14
N LYS A 316 -4.73 15.68 -13.95
CA LYS A 316 -3.37 16.22 -13.85
C LYS A 316 -3.02 16.79 -12.48
N PHE A 317 -4.00 17.36 -11.76
CA PHE A 317 -3.78 17.95 -10.45
C PHE A 317 -3.58 16.89 -9.37
N LEU A 318 -4.32 15.79 -9.44
CA LEU A 318 -4.13 14.65 -8.53
C LEU A 318 -2.75 14.02 -8.78
N ASN A 319 -2.38 13.82 -10.03
CA ASN A 319 -1.06 13.30 -10.41
C ASN A 319 0.08 14.24 -9.95
N ALA A 320 -0.07 15.53 -10.12
CA ALA A 320 0.93 16.51 -9.65
C ALA A 320 1.08 16.49 -8.13
N PHE A 321 -0.03 16.29 -7.40
CA PHE A 321 0.01 16.15 -5.96
C PHE A 321 0.72 14.86 -5.53
N ASP A 322 0.38 13.73 -6.16
CA ASP A 322 0.99 12.44 -5.85
C ASP A 322 2.51 12.48 -6.08
N HIS A 323 2.92 13.04 -7.21
CA HIS A 323 4.34 13.25 -7.49
C HIS A 323 5.03 14.08 -6.39
N ALA A 324 4.43 15.21 -5.99
CA ALA A 324 5.00 16.06 -4.95
C ALA A 324 5.05 15.35 -3.58
N MET A 325 4.02 14.57 -3.25
CA MET A 325 3.94 13.77 -2.03
C MET A 325 5.05 12.71 -1.98
N VAL A 326 5.24 11.97 -3.07
CA VAL A 326 6.28 10.93 -3.18
C VAL A 326 7.67 11.56 -3.15
N GLN A 327 7.90 12.67 -3.86
CA GLN A 327 9.19 13.38 -3.82
C GLN A 327 9.52 13.87 -2.40
N LEU A 328 8.56 14.45 -1.70
CA LEU A 328 8.74 14.86 -0.30
C LEU A 328 9.11 13.67 0.61
N ALA A 329 8.45 12.53 0.42
CA ALA A 329 8.74 11.32 1.17
C ALA A 329 10.15 10.79 0.90
N LEU A 330 10.61 10.83 -0.36
CA LEU A 330 11.96 10.44 -0.76
C LEU A 330 13.02 11.40 -0.17
N GLU A 331 12.81 12.71 -0.30
CA GLU A 331 13.72 13.73 0.23
C GLU A 331 13.87 13.63 1.76
N ALA A 332 12.76 13.39 2.46
CA ALA A 332 12.75 13.22 3.91
C ALA A 332 13.18 11.80 4.34
N ARG A 333 13.37 10.87 3.40
CA ARG A 333 13.53 9.43 3.69
C ARG A 333 12.45 8.93 4.64
N LEU A 334 11.22 9.38 4.43
CA LEU A 334 10.12 9.26 5.37
C LEU A 334 9.88 7.82 5.82
N LEU A 335 9.88 6.88 4.86
CA LEU A 335 9.60 5.47 5.11
C LEU A 335 10.73 4.73 5.84
N ASN A 336 11.95 5.30 5.85
CA ASN A 336 13.10 4.78 6.60
C ASN A 336 13.20 5.34 8.02
N ASN A 337 12.30 6.27 8.39
CA ASN A 337 12.26 6.86 9.73
C ASN A 337 11.36 6.02 10.66
N PRO A 338 11.56 6.15 11.98
CA PRO A 338 10.67 5.54 12.96
C PRO A 338 9.18 5.82 12.69
N PRO A 339 8.28 5.01 13.25
CA PRO A 339 6.85 5.24 13.16
C PRO A 339 6.44 6.69 13.52
N PRO A 340 5.31 7.17 12.99
CA PRO A 340 4.83 8.51 13.31
C PRO A 340 4.54 8.65 14.80
N PHE A 341 4.81 9.84 15.35
CA PHE A 341 4.50 10.19 16.73
C PHE A 341 3.37 11.22 16.74
N PRO A 342 2.24 10.97 17.44
CA PRO A 342 1.13 11.89 17.48
C PRO A 342 1.50 13.17 18.23
N LEU A 343 1.13 14.31 17.67
CA LEU A 343 1.22 15.62 18.31
C LEU A 343 -0.13 16.04 18.89
N ASN A 344 -1.20 15.84 18.13
CA ASN A 344 -2.56 16.06 18.58
C ASN A 344 -3.55 15.21 17.72
N ILE A 345 -4.46 14.52 18.39
CA ILE A 345 -5.60 13.80 17.81
C ILE A 345 -6.85 14.44 18.42
N ASP A 346 -7.44 15.38 17.70
CA ASP A 346 -8.52 16.25 18.18
C ASP A 346 -9.84 15.85 17.53
N GLU A 347 -10.64 15.09 18.26
CA GLU A 347 -11.94 14.62 17.79
C GLU A 347 -12.95 15.76 17.61
N GLU A 348 -12.95 16.74 18.48
CA GLU A 348 -13.93 17.84 18.45
C GLU A 348 -13.77 18.69 17.20
N ASN A 349 -12.55 18.98 16.80
CA ASN A 349 -12.23 19.80 15.65
C ASN A 349 -11.93 19.01 14.39
N GLN A 350 -11.91 17.67 14.47
CA GLN A 350 -11.50 16.76 13.41
C GLN A 350 -10.08 17.07 12.88
N ILE A 351 -9.15 17.34 13.80
CA ILE A 351 -7.74 17.61 13.48
C ILE A 351 -6.89 16.41 13.84
N MET A 352 -6.02 16.04 12.92
CA MET A 352 -4.97 15.05 13.17
C MET A 352 -3.61 15.69 12.90
N ALA A 353 -2.74 15.69 13.89
CA ALA A 353 -1.37 16.20 13.76
C ALA A 353 -0.36 15.20 14.32
N PHE A 354 0.71 14.94 13.57
CA PHE A 354 1.79 14.05 13.97
C PHE A 354 3.13 14.48 13.34
N HIS A 355 4.23 13.96 13.87
CA HIS A 355 5.53 14.14 13.24
C HIS A 355 6.16 12.83 12.81
N ARG A 356 6.90 12.86 11.70
CA ARG A 356 7.73 11.77 11.19
C ARG A 356 8.81 12.31 10.25
N GLY A 357 10.01 11.78 10.32
CA GLY A 357 11.08 12.12 9.37
C GLY A 357 11.49 13.59 9.35
N GLY A 358 11.37 14.29 10.48
CA GLY A 358 11.65 15.74 10.56
C GLY A 358 10.55 16.63 9.98
N LEU A 359 9.42 16.05 9.60
CA LEU A 359 8.25 16.75 9.09
C LEU A 359 7.11 16.73 10.12
N VAL A 360 6.32 17.80 10.15
CA VAL A 360 5.06 17.88 10.89
C VAL A 360 3.92 17.86 9.89
N PHE A 361 3.02 16.89 10.06
CA PHE A 361 1.82 16.71 9.24
C PHE A 361 0.61 17.18 10.04
N VAL A 362 -0.23 18.02 9.44
CA VAL A 362 -1.45 18.54 10.07
C VAL A 362 -2.60 18.43 9.08
N PHE A 363 -3.66 17.74 9.49
CA PHE A 363 -4.85 17.50 8.69
C PHE A 363 -6.05 18.13 9.37
N ASN A 364 -6.81 18.94 8.65
CA ASN A 364 -8.14 19.37 9.05
C ASN A 364 -9.18 18.63 8.19
N TRP A 365 -9.81 17.61 8.76
CA TRP A 365 -10.81 16.78 8.09
C TRP A 365 -12.20 17.40 8.09
N SER A 366 -12.44 18.43 8.92
CA SER A 366 -13.74 19.11 8.96
C SER A 366 -14.15 19.63 7.58
N GLY A 367 -15.43 19.47 7.27
CA GLY A 367 -16.02 19.90 5.99
C GLY A 367 -16.17 21.41 5.85
N ASP A 368 -16.29 22.12 6.95
CA ASP A 368 -16.76 23.51 6.99
C ASP A 368 -16.00 24.42 7.97
N ARG A 369 -15.26 23.83 8.94
CA ARG A 369 -14.59 24.62 9.98
C ARG A 369 -13.17 25.02 9.59
N ALA A 370 -12.99 26.33 9.41
CA ALA A 370 -11.66 26.94 9.42
C ALA A 370 -11.29 27.31 10.86
N ILE A 371 -10.07 26.99 11.29
CA ILE A 371 -9.62 27.25 12.66
C ILE A 371 -8.44 28.21 12.60
N MET A 372 -8.62 29.39 13.16
CA MET A 372 -7.55 30.37 13.33
C MET A 372 -6.75 30.06 14.60
N ASP A 373 -5.45 30.32 14.54
CA ASP A 373 -4.53 30.19 15.67
C ASP A 373 -4.54 28.82 16.35
N TYR A 374 -4.73 27.76 15.56
CA TYR A 374 -4.67 26.40 16.08
C TYR A 374 -3.26 26.10 16.57
N THR A 375 -3.15 25.83 17.86
CA THR A 375 -1.87 25.63 18.53
C THR A 375 -1.56 24.15 18.70
N LEU A 376 -0.36 23.75 18.28
CA LEU A 376 0.13 22.36 18.45
C LEU A 376 1.60 22.35 18.88
N PRO A 377 2.05 21.33 19.65
CA PRO A 377 3.44 21.21 20.02
C PRO A 377 4.31 20.95 18.79
N ALA A 378 5.45 21.63 18.71
CA ALA A 378 6.46 21.37 17.70
C ALA A 378 7.53 20.42 18.22
N PRO A 379 8.06 19.50 17.41
CA PRO A 379 9.13 18.60 17.83
C PRO A 379 10.42 19.31 18.24
N GLN A 380 10.62 20.51 17.69
CA GLN A 380 11.81 21.35 17.94
C GLN A 380 11.45 22.83 17.85
N LYS A 381 12.10 23.65 18.67
CA LYS A 381 12.02 25.11 18.57
C LYS A 381 12.60 25.63 17.25
N GLY A 382 12.03 26.69 16.73
CA GLY A 382 12.57 27.44 15.62
C GLY A 382 11.55 27.87 14.59
N GLU A 383 12.04 28.11 13.41
CA GLU A 383 11.30 28.56 12.24
C GLU A 383 10.88 27.36 11.41
N TRP A 384 9.61 27.34 10.97
CA TRP A 384 9.01 26.30 10.17
C TRP A 384 8.36 26.88 8.92
N LYS A 385 8.40 26.16 7.82
CA LYS A 385 7.72 26.52 6.57
C LYS A 385 6.87 25.39 6.07
N VAL A 386 5.78 25.72 5.39
CA VAL A 386 4.96 24.77 4.66
C VAL A 386 5.72 24.29 3.43
N VAL A 387 5.89 22.99 3.29
CA VAL A 387 6.57 22.34 2.15
C VAL A 387 5.59 21.61 1.25
N LEU A 388 4.41 21.25 1.75
CA LEU A 388 3.31 20.69 0.97
C LEU A 388 1.98 21.21 1.57
N ASP A 389 1.12 21.73 0.68
CA ASP A 389 -0.24 22.18 0.99
C ASP A 389 -1.19 21.56 -0.02
N THR A 390 -2.16 20.77 0.45
CA THR A 390 -3.14 20.11 -0.43
C THR A 390 -4.10 21.09 -1.10
N ASP A 391 -4.25 22.30 -0.58
CA ASP A 391 -5.10 23.36 -1.14
C ASP A 391 -4.37 24.25 -2.16
N ASN A 392 -3.09 24.00 -2.41
CA ASN A 392 -2.35 24.76 -3.41
C ASN A 392 -2.96 24.60 -4.81
N ALA A 393 -3.08 25.71 -5.55
CA ALA A 393 -3.68 25.75 -6.88
C ALA A 393 -3.00 24.81 -7.89
N ARG A 394 -1.69 24.55 -7.75
CA ARG A 394 -0.96 23.58 -8.61
C ARG A 394 -1.48 22.14 -8.47
N PHE A 395 -2.21 21.85 -7.39
CA PHE A 395 -2.86 20.55 -7.10
C PHE A 395 -4.39 20.61 -7.23
N GLY A 396 -4.91 21.63 -7.92
CA GLY A 396 -6.35 21.83 -8.10
C GLY A 396 -7.07 22.24 -6.82
N GLY A 397 -6.36 22.77 -5.85
CA GLY A 397 -6.94 23.44 -4.68
C GLY A 397 -7.30 24.90 -4.96
N PHE A 398 -7.85 25.58 -3.97
CA PHE A 398 -8.32 26.95 -4.10
C PHE A 398 -7.23 28.00 -3.85
N GLY A 399 -6.05 27.59 -3.36
CA GLY A 399 -4.92 28.46 -3.08
C GLY A 399 -5.22 29.51 -1.99
N ARG A 400 -5.96 29.13 -0.97
CA ARG A 400 -6.45 30.02 0.09
C ARG A 400 -5.38 30.40 1.15
N GLN A 401 -4.22 29.75 1.11
CA GLN A 401 -3.08 30.03 1.99
C GLN A 401 -1.89 30.55 1.20
N ASP A 402 -1.16 31.50 1.81
CA ASP A 402 0.12 31.95 1.28
C ASP A 402 1.25 31.01 1.72
N GLY A 403 1.77 30.22 0.79
CA GLY A 403 2.86 29.28 1.04
C GLY A 403 4.21 29.95 1.39
N ALA A 404 4.32 31.27 1.28
CA ALA A 404 5.52 32.02 1.68
C ALA A 404 5.55 32.35 3.18
N VAL A 405 4.46 32.10 3.92
CA VAL A 405 4.41 32.35 5.35
C VAL A 405 5.31 31.40 6.12
N HIS A 406 6.14 31.97 6.98
CA HIS A 406 6.97 31.23 7.93
C HIS A 406 6.32 31.24 9.31
N HIS A 407 6.34 30.11 9.96
CA HIS A 407 5.77 29.91 11.29
C HIS A 407 6.89 29.79 12.31
N PHE A 408 6.76 30.46 13.42
CA PHE A 408 7.76 30.45 14.51
C PHE A 408 7.15 29.80 15.74
N THR A 409 7.93 28.96 16.42
CA THR A 409 7.50 28.43 17.70
C THR A 409 7.51 29.49 18.77
N ASP A 410 6.55 29.43 19.68
CA ASP A 410 6.54 30.23 20.91
C ASP A 410 7.58 29.72 21.93
N GLU A 411 7.60 30.34 23.13
CA GLU A 411 8.52 29.97 24.22
C GLU A 411 8.30 28.54 24.72
N GLU A 412 7.07 28.01 24.59
CA GLU A 412 6.67 26.68 25.00
C GLU A 412 6.84 25.62 23.87
N SER A 413 7.53 25.99 22.78
CA SER A 413 7.74 25.15 21.59
C SER A 413 6.44 24.76 20.88
N ARG A 414 5.46 25.66 20.80
CA ARG A 414 4.21 25.46 20.07
C ARG A 414 4.20 26.24 18.76
N LEU A 415 3.58 25.66 17.74
CA LEU A 415 3.25 26.33 16.49
C LEU A 415 1.79 26.80 16.52
N SER A 416 1.54 28.02 16.02
CA SER A 416 0.19 28.51 15.73
C SER A 416 -0.05 28.49 14.23
N LEU A 417 -1.13 27.85 13.78
CA LEU A 417 -1.45 27.63 12.38
C LEU A 417 -2.89 28.05 12.08
N TYR A 418 -3.10 28.54 10.87
CA TYR A 418 -4.44 28.66 10.30
C TYR A 418 -4.77 27.40 9.52
N LEU A 419 -5.81 26.69 9.93
CA LEU A 419 -6.22 25.40 9.35
C LEU A 419 -7.53 25.56 8.58
N LEU A 420 -7.48 25.43 7.28
CA LEU A 420 -8.63 25.45 6.39
C LEU A 420 -9.37 24.10 6.35
N PRO A 421 -10.69 24.07 6.10
CA PRO A 421 -11.45 22.85 6.03
C PRO A 421 -11.01 21.98 4.83
N ARG A 422 -10.99 20.67 5.04
CA ARG A 422 -10.55 19.64 4.06
C ARG A 422 -9.19 19.95 3.45
N THR A 423 -8.21 20.27 4.30
CA THR A 423 -6.83 20.50 3.87
C THR A 423 -5.83 19.80 4.76
N ALA A 424 -4.66 19.56 4.20
CA ALA A 424 -3.50 19.09 4.94
C ALA A 424 -2.28 19.97 4.63
N LEU A 425 -1.51 20.24 5.67
CA LEU A 425 -0.24 20.95 5.60
C LEU A 425 0.89 20.03 6.06
N VAL A 426 2.01 20.06 5.35
CA VAL A 426 3.25 19.47 5.80
C VAL A 426 4.27 20.57 6.03
N LEU A 427 4.79 20.63 7.25
CA LEU A 427 5.76 21.63 7.65
C LEU A 427 7.13 21.00 7.86
N LYS A 428 8.17 21.75 7.48
CA LYS A 428 9.58 21.41 7.69
C LYS A 428 10.28 22.55 8.40
N ARG A 429 11.14 22.20 9.37
CA ARG A 429 11.96 23.20 10.07
C ARG A 429 12.97 23.82 9.12
N VAL A 430 13.11 25.15 9.16
CA VAL A 430 14.13 25.88 8.38
C VAL A 430 15.50 25.61 8.98
N GLY A 431 16.49 25.34 8.15
CA GLY A 431 17.87 25.05 8.58
C GLY A 431 18.13 23.64 9.11
N SER A 432 17.14 22.74 9.10
CA SER A 432 17.41 21.31 9.32
C SER A 432 18.08 20.74 8.08
N ALA A 433 19.36 20.40 8.19
CA ALA A 433 20.03 19.60 7.18
C ALA A 433 19.35 18.22 7.09
N VAL A 434 19.18 17.69 5.87
CA VAL A 434 18.89 16.26 5.67
C VAL A 434 20.02 15.50 6.33
N MET A 435 19.73 14.62 7.29
CA MET A 435 20.78 13.83 7.95
C MET A 435 21.57 13.08 6.88
N ALA A 436 22.86 13.34 6.81
CA ALA A 436 23.77 12.60 5.94
C ALA A 436 23.73 11.12 6.32
N ARG A 437 23.90 10.23 5.32
CA ARG A 437 24.06 8.79 5.56
C ARG A 437 25.06 8.59 6.70
N PRO A 438 24.79 7.70 7.68
CA PRO A 438 25.86 7.09 8.40
C PRO A 438 26.76 6.41 7.36
N ALA A 439 28.06 6.64 7.41
CA ALA A 439 28.99 5.91 6.57
C ALA A 439 28.74 4.41 6.78
N GLU A 440 28.54 3.66 5.71
CA GLU A 440 28.55 2.20 5.77
C GLU A 440 29.91 1.82 6.40
N PRO A 441 29.93 0.94 7.40
CA PRO A 441 31.20 0.40 7.86
C PRO A 441 31.82 -0.34 6.68
N ASP A 442 33.06 0.03 6.35
CA ASP A 442 33.87 -0.66 5.35
C ASP A 442 33.88 -2.17 5.67
N ALA A 443 33.43 -2.98 4.68
CA ALA A 443 33.35 -4.43 4.75
C ALA A 443 34.72 -5.08 4.68
#